data_671cb8b1750051cc6880ced6dd16718f
#
_entry.id   671cb8b1750051cc6880ced6dd16718f
#
_cell.length_a   1.000
_cell.length_b   1.000
_cell.length_c   1.000
_cell.angle_alpha   90.00
_cell.angle_beta   90.00
_cell.angle_gamma   90.00
#
_symmetry.space_group_name_H-M   'P 1'
#
loop_
_entity.id
_entity.type
_entity.pdbx_description
1 polymer ?
#
loop_
_entity_poly.entity_id
_entity_poly.type
_entity_poly.pdbx_seq_one_letter_code
_entity_poly.pdbx_strand_id
1 'polypeptide(L)'
;EQNILAVAGADGAVPVLEKLSKLQAEQRQNTESDSDLQSQIDEQVKLLAPYVDMLAGDLEAQKVGNRLFLQNCALCHGLNAKGATGYPDLTDDDWLHGGNADEILLTIHNGRVGAMAAWQKQLGESGVRAAAEYVLSIASGHGPGVDNGELNQSLVAQGKSIFEANCVLCHGADAKGLTSFGAPNLTD
;
A
#
# COMPACT_ATOMS: atom_id res chain seq x y z
N GLU A 1 18.03 -10.43 -22.45
CA GLU A 1 17.86 -9.89 -21.09
C GLU A 1 19.16 -9.21 -20.69
N GLN A 2 19.21 -7.86 -20.76
CA GLN A 2 20.36 -7.10 -20.26
C GLN A 2 20.40 -7.27 -18.74
N ASN A 3 21.53 -7.69 -18.22
CA ASN A 3 21.74 -7.86 -16.80
C ASN A 3 21.83 -6.46 -16.15
N ILE A 4 20.69 -5.96 -15.66
CA ILE A 4 20.56 -4.64 -15.01
C ILE A 4 21.54 -4.49 -13.84
N LEU A 5 21.88 -5.59 -13.16
CA LEU A 5 22.78 -5.61 -12.02
C LEU A 5 24.23 -5.26 -12.40
N ALA A 6 24.63 -5.49 -13.66
CA ALA A 6 25.98 -5.14 -14.12
C ALA A 6 26.17 -3.64 -14.40
N VAL A 7 25.10 -2.88 -14.54
CA VAL A 7 25.17 -1.46 -14.95
C VAL A 7 25.50 -0.52 -13.80
N ALA A 8 25.17 -0.86 -12.56
CA ALA A 8 25.23 0.09 -11.44
C ALA A 8 26.10 -0.34 -10.25
N GLY A 9 27.04 -1.28 -10.43
CA GLY A 9 27.84 -1.78 -9.30
C GLY A 9 27.03 -2.59 -8.29
N ALA A 10 25.88 -3.15 -8.72
CA ALA A 10 24.99 -3.95 -7.90
C ALA A 10 25.44 -5.43 -7.77
N ASP A 11 26.72 -5.71 -8.00
CA ASP A 11 27.27 -7.09 -7.92
C ASP A 11 26.98 -7.75 -6.57
N GLY A 12 26.91 -6.95 -5.49
CA GLY A 12 26.54 -7.41 -4.15
C GLY A 12 25.10 -7.92 -4.04
N ALA A 13 24.18 -7.56 -4.97
CA ALA A 13 22.82 -8.09 -4.99
C ALA A 13 22.75 -9.54 -5.51
N VAL A 14 23.76 -10.00 -6.29
CA VAL A 14 23.73 -11.32 -6.93
C VAL A 14 23.58 -12.47 -5.91
N PRO A 15 24.38 -12.55 -4.83
CA PRO A 15 24.22 -13.60 -3.82
C PRO A 15 22.86 -13.56 -3.13
N VAL A 16 22.31 -12.37 -2.91
CA VAL A 16 20.97 -12.20 -2.30
C VAL A 16 19.88 -12.74 -3.22
N LEU A 17 19.94 -12.41 -4.52
CA LEU A 17 19.00 -12.89 -5.54
C LEU A 17 19.09 -14.42 -5.75
N GLU A 18 20.29 -14.98 -5.71
CA GLU A 18 20.48 -16.44 -5.80
C GLU A 18 19.86 -17.15 -4.59
N LYS A 19 20.07 -16.63 -3.38
CA LYS A 19 19.46 -17.17 -2.16
C LYS A 19 17.95 -17.04 -2.20
N LEU A 20 17.43 -15.87 -2.59
CA LEU A 20 15.99 -15.63 -2.75
C LEU A 20 15.36 -16.59 -3.74
N SER A 21 16.00 -16.80 -4.90
CA SER A 21 15.53 -17.74 -5.93
C SER A 21 15.40 -19.18 -5.41
N LYS A 22 16.35 -19.62 -4.57
CA LYS A 22 16.30 -20.95 -3.94
C LYS A 22 15.14 -21.07 -2.95
N LEU A 23 14.98 -20.08 -2.07
CA LEU A 23 13.88 -20.04 -1.09
C LEU A 23 12.51 -20.02 -1.79
N GLN A 24 12.37 -19.26 -2.87
CA GLN A 24 11.14 -19.23 -3.67
C GLN A 24 10.86 -20.56 -4.38
N ALA A 25 11.90 -21.27 -4.83
CA ALA A 25 11.75 -22.61 -5.41
C ALA A 25 11.29 -23.63 -4.36
N GLU A 26 11.80 -23.54 -3.14
CA GLU A 26 11.35 -24.35 -2.00
C GLU A 26 9.90 -24.04 -1.62
N GLN A 27 9.52 -22.77 -1.55
CA GLN A 27 8.14 -22.32 -1.27
C GLN A 27 7.14 -22.89 -2.29
N ARG A 28 7.49 -22.93 -3.59
CA ARG A 28 6.61 -23.51 -4.63
C ARG A 28 6.42 -25.01 -4.50
N GLN A 29 7.33 -25.72 -3.85
CA GLN A 29 7.24 -27.16 -3.62
C GLN A 29 6.52 -27.48 -2.30
N ASN A 30 6.48 -26.53 -1.39
CA ASN A 30 5.79 -26.64 -0.09
C ASN A 30 4.31 -26.30 -0.27
N THR A 31 3.42 -27.23 0.03
CA THR A 31 1.96 -27.04 -0.10
C THR A 31 1.34 -26.46 1.17
N GLU A 32 2.08 -26.41 2.27
CA GLU A 32 1.67 -25.82 3.53
C GLU A 32 2.28 -24.41 3.69
N SER A 33 1.54 -23.51 4.36
CA SER A 33 2.05 -22.18 4.67
C SER A 33 3.15 -22.30 5.73
N ASP A 34 4.40 -22.18 5.31
CA ASP A 34 5.57 -22.19 6.16
C ASP A 34 5.96 -20.74 6.50
N SER A 35 5.64 -20.32 7.73
CA SER A 35 5.89 -18.96 8.21
C SER A 35 7.38 -18.67 8.37
N ASP A 36 8.20 -19.69 8.66
CA ASP A 36 9.64 -19.53 8.79
C ASP A 36 10.30 -19.31 7.42
N LEU A 37 9.89 -20.09 6.43
CA LEU A 37 10.32 -19.93 5.04
C LEU A 37 9.91 -18.56 4.48
N GLN A 38 8.67 -18.12 4.75
CA GLN A 38 8.21 -16.78 4.35
C GLN A 38 9.04 -15.68 5.02
N SER A 39 9.35 -15.81 6.30
CA SER A 39 10.21 -14.86 7.02
C SER A 39 11.61 -14.78 6.44
N GLN A 40 12.19 -15.91 6.04
CA GLN A 40 13.51 -15.94 5.37
C GLN A 40 13.46 -15.27 3.99
N ILE A 41 12.39 -15.46 3.24
CA ILE A 41 12.17 -14.78 1.95
C ILE A 41 12.10 -13.27 2.17
N ASP A 42 11.29 -12.80 3.11
CA ASP A 42 11.11 -11.38 3.41
C ASP A 42 12.43 -10.72 3.85
N GLU A 43 13.26 -11.43 4.62
CA GLU A 43 14.59 -10.95 4.98
C GLU A 43 15.49 -10.75 3.74
N GLN A 44 15.49 -11.72 2.80
CA GLN A 44 16.27 -11.55 1.57
C GLN A 44 15.74 -10.42 0.69
N VAL A 45 14.42 -10.22 0.62
CA VAL A 45 13.80 -9.10 -0.11
C VAL A 45 14.27 -7.77 0.47
N LYS A 46 14.28 -7.61 1.80
CA LYS A 46 14.76 -6.39 2.47
C LYS A 46 16.23 -6.10 2.19
N LEU A 47 17.09 -7.12 2.08
CA LEU A 47 18.50 -6.93 1.73
C LEU A 47 18.72 -6.35 0.33
N LEU A 48 17.70 -6.34 -0.53
CA LEU A 48 17.75 -5.72 -1.86
C LEU A 48 17.47 -4.21 -1.83
N ALA A 49 16.90 -3.67 -0.75
CA ALA A 49 16.50 -2.26 -0.66
C ALA A 49 17.62 -1.25 -1.01
N PRO A 50 18.87 -1.38 -0.49
CA PRO A 50 19.95 -0.45 -0.85
C PRO A 50 20.29 -0.45 -2.35
N TYR A 51 20.08 -1.59 -3.02
CA TYR A 51 20.30 -1.69 -4.47
C TYR A 51 19.18 -1.04 -5.26
N VAL A 52 17.95 -1.07 -4.75
CA VAL A 52 16.81 -0.36 -5.35
C VAL A 52 17.03 1.14 -5.27
N ASP A 53 17.43 1.68 -4.11
CA ASP A 53 17.74 3.10 -3.94
C ASP A 53 18.85 3.56 -4.90
N MET A 54 19.89 2.75 -5.07
CA MET A 54 20.97 3.02 -6.00
C MET A 54 20.48 3.01 -7.46
N LEU A 55 19.65 2.01 -7.84
CA LEU A 55 19.12 1.88 -9.19
C LEU A 55 18.04 2.93 -9.51
N ALA A 56 17.37 3.49 -8.50
CA ALA A 56 16.39 4.55 -8.69
C ALA A 56 16.99 5.81 -9.33
N GLY A 57 18.29 6.05 -9.14
CA GLY A 57 19.03 7.14 -9.82
C GLY A 57 19.59 6.79 -11.19
N ASP A 58 19.55 5.53 -11.62
CA ASP A 58 20.11 5.07 -12.89
C ASP A 58 19.09 5.15 -14.03
N LEU A 59 19.43 5.86 -15.10
CA LEU A 59 18.51 6.11 -16.22
C LEU A 59 18.13 4.84 -17.01
N GLU A 60 19.02 3.87 -17.11
CA GLU A 60 18.72 2.63 -17.82
C GLU A 60 17.84 1.71 -16.95
N ALA A 61 18.08 1.67 -15.65
CA ALA A 61 17.20 0.98 -14.70
C ALA A 61 15.79 1.59 -14.70
N GLN A 62 15.67 2.92 -14.70
CA GLN A 62 14.38 3.62 -14.79
C GLN A 62 13.63 3.27 -16.09
N LYS A 63 14.29 3.19 -17.23
CA LYS A 63 13.65 2.78 -18.50
C LYS A 63 13.09 1.37 -18.42
N VAL A 64 13.82 0.44 -17.79
CA VAL A 64 13.37 -0.93 -17.59
C VAL A 64 12.21 -0.96 -16.62
N GLY A 65 12.32 -0.26 -15.49
CA GLY A 65 11.26 -0.12 -14.48
C GLY A 65 9.97 0.43 -15.08
N ASN A 66 10.06 1.51 -15.86
CA ASN A 66 8.91 2.09 -16.55
C ASN A 66 8.23 1.09 -17.51
N ARG A 67 9.01 0.35 -18.29
CA ARG A 67 8.46 -0.70 -19.17
C ARG A 67 7.72 -1.78 -18.38
N LEU A 68 8.31 -2.26 -17.28
CA LEU A 68 7.69 -3.26 -16.41
C LEU A 68 6.41 -2.72 -15.75
N PHE A 69 6.44 -1.47 -15.29
CA PHE A 69 5.27 -0.78 -14.74
C PHE A 69 4.12 -0.71 -15.76
N LEU A 70 4.42 -0.25 -16.99
CA LEU A 70 3.41 -0.14 -18.04
C LEU A 70 2.80 -1.50 -18.43
N GLN A 71 3.58 -2.57 -18.36
CA GLN A 71 3.13 -3.91 -18.70
C GLN A 71 2.30 -4.58 -17.59
N ASN A 72 2.57 -4.29 -16.32
CA ASN A 72 2.03 -5.08 -15.21
C ASN A 72 1.18 -4.25 -14.21
N CYS A 73 1.43 -2.96 -14.09
CA CYS A 73 0.85 -2.13 -13.01
C CYS A 73 -0.09 -1.04 -13.54
N ALA A 74 0.19 -0.52 -14.74
CA ALA A 74 -0.51 0.64 -15.29
C ALA A 74 -2.00 0.40 -15.56
N LEU A 75 -2.42 -0.86 -15.76
CA LEU A 75 -3.84 -1.19 -15.94
C LEU A 75 -4.68 -0.74 -14.73
N CYS A 76 -4.14 -0.86 -13.53
CA CYS A 76 -4.82 -0.50 -12.29
C CYS A 76 -4.40 0.90 -11.80
N HIS A 77 -3.09 1.20 -11.81
CA HIS A 77 -2.56 2.45 -11.26
C HIS A 77 -2.49 3.62 -12.26
N GLY A 78 -2.96 3.43 -13.49
CA GLY A 78 -2.88 4.44 -14.54
C GLY A 78 -1.49 4.53 -15.19
N LEU A 79 -1.44 5.10 -16.41
CA LEU A 79 -0.19 5.22 -17.18
C LEU A 79 0.83 6.17 -16.52
N ASN A 80 0.35 7.10 -15.72
CA ASN A 80 1.14 8.10 -14.97
C ASN A 80 1.30 7.75 -13.49
N ALA A 81 0.89 6.53 -13.08
CA ALA A 81 0.92 6.03 -11.71
C ALA A 81 0.06 6.82 -10.70
N LYS A 82 -0.84 7.70 -11.18
CA LYS A 82 -1.70 8.54 -10.32
C LYS A 82 -2.97 7.83 -9.81
N GLY A 83 -3.00 6.53 -9.94
CA GLY A 83 -4.12 5.75 -9.48
C GLY A 83 -5.39 5.88 -10.32
N ALA A 84 -6.43 5.25 -9.84
CA ALA A 84 -7.80 5.30 -10.35
C ALA A 84 -8.74 4.95 -9.20
N THR A 85 -10.05 5.04 -9.40
CA THR A 85 -11.02 4.66 -8.36
C THR A 85 -10.75 3.25 -7.84
N GLY A 86 -10.39 3.14 -6.56
CA GLY A 86 -10.04 1.89 -5.88
C GLY A 86 -8.56 1.47 -5.98
N TYR A 87 -7.73 2.26 -6.66
CA TYR A 87 -6.29 2.04 -6.75
C TYR A 87 -5.53 3.30 -6.35
N PRO A 88 -4.57 3.23 -5.40
CA PRO A 88 -3.86 4.39 -4.89
C PRO A 88 -3.01 5.10 -5.95
N ASP A 89 -2.83 6.41 -5.77
CA ASP A 89 -1.77 7.17 -6.40
C ASP A 89 -0.41 6.67 -5.87
N LEU A 90 0.51 6.35 -6.75
CA LEU A 90 1.86 5.89 -6.38
C LEU A 90 2.90 7.02 -6.47
N THR A 91 2.44 8.25 -6.71
CA THR A 91 3.30 9.45 -6.90
C THR A 91 3.15 10.48 -5.78
N ASP A 92 2.25 10.25 -4.84
CA ASP A 92 2.03 11.09 -3.67
C ASP A 92 2.77 10.57 -2.41
N ASP A 93 2.57 11.24 -1.28
CA ASP A 93 3.21 10.90 -0.01
C ASP A 93 2.32 9.99 0.88
N ASP A 94 1.14 9.58 0.40
CA ASP A 94 0.19 8.79 1.17
C ASP A 94 0.37 7.27 0.95
N TRP A 95 1.33 6.71 1.65
CA TRP A 95 1.68 5.29 1.55
C TRP A 95 0.97 4.42 2.58
N LEU A 96 0.05 3.56 2.14
CA LEU A 96 -0.70 2.63 2.99
C LEU A 96 0.17 1.64 3.77
N HIS A 97 1.29 1.23 3.21
CA HIS A 97 2.16 0.19 3.78
C HIS A 97 3.63 0.63 3.87
N GLY A 98 3.86 1.94 3.80
CA GLY A 98 5.18 2.55 3.75
C GLY A 98 5.73 2.71 2.34
N GLY A 99 6.57 3.74 2.16
CA GLY A 99 7.13 4.17 0.88
C GLY A 99 8.64 3.99 0.75
N ASN A 100 9.29 3.33 1.71
CA ASN A 100 10.71 3.02 1.61
C ASN A 100 10.96 1.85 0.66
N ALA A 101 12.16 1.72 0.13
CA ALA A 101 12.51 0.70 -0.85
C ALA A 101 12.20 -0.74 -0.40
N ASP A 102 12.48 -1.07 0.85
CA ASP A 102 12.17 -2.38 1.43
C ASP A 102 10.66 -2.64 1.56
N GLU A 103 9.88 -1.63 1.95
CA GLU A 103 8.42 -1.71 2.07
C GLU A 103 7.76 -1.88 0.70
N ILE A 104 8.24 -1.14 -0.32
CA ILE A 104 7.79 -1.26 -1.71
C ILE A 104 8.14 -2.63 -2.27
N LEU A 105 9.38 -3.09 -2.07
CA LEU A 105 9.81 -4.43 -2.50
C LEU A 105 8.93 -5.53 -1.90
N LEU A 106 8.69 -5.49 -0.58
CA LEU A 106 7.82 -6.45 0.10
C LEU A 106 6.38 -6.38 -0.44
N THR A 107 5.90 -5.17 -0.72
CA THR A 107 4.55 -4.98 -1.28
C THR A 107 4.43 -5.63 -2.66
N ILE A 108 5.41 -5.43 -3.54
CA ILE A 108 5.42 -6.03 -4.89
C ILE A 108 5.63 -7.54 -4.81
N HIS A 109 6.49 -7.99 -3.92
CA HIS A 109 6.86 -9.40 -3.80
C HIS A 109 5.70 -10.26 -3.24
N ASN A 110 5.10 -9.81 -2.14
CA ASN A 110 4.11 -10.61 -1.38
C ASN A 110 2.66 -10.20 -1.69
N GLY A 111 2.44 -9.03 -2.29
CA GLY A 111 1.16 -8.37 -2.28
C GLY A 111 0.78 -7.87 -0.89
N ARG A 112 -0.40 -7.27 -0.78
CA ARG A 112 -0.95 -6.80 0.50
C ARG A 112 -2.41 -7.22 0.63
N VAL A 113 -2.80 -7.58 1.83
CA VAL A 113 -4.19 -7.85 2.19
C VAL A 113 -4.58 -6.85 3.26
N GLY A 114 -5.36 -5.85 2.87
CA GLY A 114 -6.00 -4.92 3.83
C GLY A 114 -7.29 -5.53 4.36
N ALA A 115 -7.54 -5.42 5.65
CA ALA A 115 -8.78 -5.89 6.25
C ALA A 115 -9.38 -4.79 7.13
N MET A 116 -10.54 -4.29 6.72
CA MET A 116 -11.39 -3.43 7.54
C MET A 116 -12.61 -4.23 8.02
N ALA A 117 -12.90 -4.21 9.32
CA ALA A 117 -14.06 -4.89 9.88
C ALA A 117 -15.37 -4.29 9.34
N ALA A 118 -16.36 -5.13 9.10
CA ALA A 118 -17.70 -4.68 8.73
C ALA A 118 -18.46 -4.17 9.97
N TRP A 119 -18.73 -2.89 10.04
CA TRP A 119 -19.29 -2.22 11.21
C TRP A 119 -20.82 -2.22 11.28
N GLN A 120 -21.52 -2.67 10.24
CA GLN A 120 -22.99 -2.67 10.17
C GLN A 120 -23.66 -3.34 11.37
N LYS A 121 -23.12 -4.48 11.85
CA LYS A 121 -23.70 -5.21 12.97
C LYS A 121 -23.57 -4.49 14.32
N GLN A 122 -22.49 -3.72 14.50
CA GLN A 122 -22.19 -3.03 15.77
C GLN A 122 -22.82 -1.65 15.83
N LEU A 123 -22.80 -0.91 14.71
CA LEU A 123 -23.22 0.49 14.66
C LEU A 123 -24.65 0.67 14.14
N GLY A 124 -25.21 -0.35 13.50
CA GLY A 124 -26.48 -0.23 12.77
C GLY A 124 -26.34 0.71 11.54
N GLU A 125 -27.41 0.83 10.77
CA GLU A 125 -27.42 1.65 9.56
C GLU A 125 -27.20 3.15 9.88
N SER A 126 -27.84 3.67 10.92
CA SER A 126 -27.69 5.06 11.33
C SER A 126 -26.28 5.41 11.81
N GLY A 127 -25.63 4.49 12.54
CA GLY A 127 -24.26 4.68 13.00
C GLY A 127 -23.24 4.63 11.86
N VAL A 128 -23.41 3.70 10.92
CA VAL A 128 -22.56 3.64 9.70
C VAL A 128 -22.71 4.91 8.88
N ARG A 129 -23.95 5.40 8.71
CA ARG A 129 -24.20 6.66 8.00
C ARG A 129 -23.56 7.86 8.72
N ALA A 130 -23.69 7.93 10.05
CA ALA A 130 -23.07 9.00 10.82
C ALA A 130 -21.54 8.98 10.70
N ALA A 131 -20.90 7.80 10.78
CA ALA A 131 -19.47 7.64 10.59
C ALA A 131 -19.02 8.10 9.19
N ALA A 132 -19.77 7.76 8.14
CA ALA A 132 -19.50 8.19 6.78
C ALA A 132 -19.62 9.73 6.63
N GLU A 133 -20.65 10.35 7.21
CA GLU A 133 -20.82 11.81 7.21
C GLU A 133 -19.64 12.53 7.90
N TYR A 134 -19.13 11.97 9.00
CA TYR A 134 -17.96 12.53 9.66
C TYR A 134 -16.70 12.39 8.77
N VAL A 135 -16.44 11.23 8.18
CA VAL A 135 -15.29 11.03 7.28
C VAL A 135 -15.38 12.01 6.10
N LEU A 136 -16.55 12.14 5.47
CA LEU A 136 -16.74 13.12 4.40
C LEU A 136 -16.50 14.56 4.87
N SER A 137 -16.79 14.87 6.14
CA SER A 137 -16.58 16.24 6.68
C SER A 137 -15.11 16.59 6.89
N ILE A 138 -14.21 15.59 6.98
CA ILE A 138 -12.78 15.81 7.20
C ILE A 138 -11.94 15.59 5.95
N ALA A 139 -12.50 14.95 4.91
CA ALA A 139 -11.83 14.76 3.64
C ALA A 139 -11.64 16.08 2.89
N SER A 140 -10.41 16.33 2.43
CA SER A 140 -10.05 17.53 1.67
C SER A 140 -10.28 17.32 0.17
N GLY A 141 -11.45 17.33 -0.27
CA GLY A 141 -11.80 17.10 -1.66
C GLY A 141 -12.71 15.89 -1.75
N HIS A 142 -13.97 16.16 -1.86
CA HIS A 142 -14.97 15.12 -2.05
C HIS A 142 -14.65 14.34 -3.32
N GLY A 143 -14.44 13.02 -3.19
CA GLY A 143 -14.14 12.16 -4.32
C GLY A 143 -15.19 12.25 -5.44
N PRO A 144 -14.88 11.81 -6.67
CA PRO A 144 -15.81 11.83 -7.78
C PRO A 144 -17.05 11.01 -7.44
N GLY A 145 -18.23 11.68 -7.40
CA GLY A 145 -19.53 11.07 -7.11
C GLY A 145 -20.12 11.41 -5.75
N VAL A 146 -19.44 12.20 -4.92
CA VAL A 146 -20.05 12.79 -3.73
C VAL A 146 -20.73 14.08 -4.15
N ASP A 147 -22.06 14.08 -4.19
CA ASP A 147 -22.83 15.32 -4.32
C ASP A 147 -22.43 16.27 -3.19
N ASN A 148 -22.15 17.53 -3.53
CA ASN A 148 -21.90 18.63 -2.57
C ASN A 148 -23.16 18.97 -1.75
N GLY A 149 -23.92 17.95 -1.35
CA GLY A 149 -25.03 18.09 -0.42
C GLY A 149 -24.52 18.66 0.92
N GLU A 150 -25.31 19.51 1.53
CA GLU A 150 -24.99 19.99 2.87
C GLU A 150 -24.87 18.80 3.83
N LEU A 151 -23.69 18.62 4.41
CA LEU A 151 -23.44 17.59 5.42
C LEU A 151 -24.40 17.80 6.60
N ASN A 152 -25.00 16.71 7.07
CA ASN A 152 -25.86 16.78 8.23
C ASN A 152 -25.01 16.94 9.51
N GLN A 153 -24.95 18.16 10.04
CA GLN A 153 -24.13 18.50 11.21
C GLN A 153 -24.42 17.63 12.44
N SER A 154 -25.66 17.18 12.61
CA SER A 154 -26.02 16.25 13.71
C SER A 154 -25.40 14.87 13.49
N LEU A 155 -25.41 14.37 12.26
CA LEU A 155 -24.75 13.10 11.91
C LEU A 155 -23.23 13.24 11.98
N VAL A 156 -22.65 14.35 11.55
CA VAL A 156 -21.22 14.64 11.67
C VAL A 156 -20.77 14.58 13.14
N ALA A 157 -21.51 15.25 14.05
CA ALA A 157 -21.20 15.22 15.48
C ALA A 157 -21.29 13.81 16.09
N GLN A 158 -22.32 13.05 15.72
CA GLN A 158 -22.47 11.64 16.11
C GLN A 158 -21.36 10.78 15.52
N GLY A 159 -21.05 10.97 14.25
CA GLY A 159 -20.00 10.24 13.51
C GLY A 159 -18.62 10.47 14.11
N LYS A 160 -18.32 11.69 14.56
CA LYS A 160 -17.09 11.99 15.28
C LYS A 160 -16.93 11.12 16.52
N SER A 161 -17.96 11.03 17.36
CA SER A 161 -17.91 10.19 18.56
C SER A 161 -17.75 8.69 18.22
N ILE A 162 -18.37 8.23 17.13
CA ILE A 162 -18.22 6.86 16.64
C ILE A 162 -16.79 6.63 16.16
N PHE A 163 -16.22 7.57 15.40
CA PHE A 163 -14.86 7.50 14.90
C PHE A 163 -13.84 7.42 16.03
N GLU A 164 -13.97 8.31 17.03
CA GLU A 164 -13.10 8.35 18.21
C GLU A 164 -13.13 7.03 18.99
N ALA A 165 -14.28 6.38 19.07
CA ALA A 165 -14.46 5.15 19.83
C ALA A 165 -14.02 3.89 19.08
N ASN A 166 -14.09 3.85 17.74
CA ASN A 166 -13.99 2.61 16.97
C ASN A 166 -12.95 2.64 15.84
N CYS A 167 -12.62 3.81 15.28
CA CYS A 167 -11.85 3.91 14.05
C CYS A 167 -10.40 4.36 14.28
N VAL A 168 -10.16 5.12 15.35
CA VAL A 168 -8.86 5.72 15.69
C VAL A 168 -7.74 4.69 15.82
N LEU A 169 -8.04 3.47 16.25
CA LEU A 169 -7.03 2.41 16.42
C LEU A 169 -6.26 2.14 15.12
N CYS A 170 -6.94 2.19 13.98
CA CYS A 170 -6.33 1.92 12.67
C CYS A 170 -6.09 3.20 11.88
N HIS A 171 -7.03 4.15 11.94
CA HIS A 171 -6.94 5.38 11.13
C HIS A 171 -6.23 6.55 11.80
N GLY A 172 -5.81 6.41 13.06
CA GLY A 172 -5.20 7.50 13.83
C GLY A 172 -6.21 8.52 14.34
N ALA A 173 -5.83 9.28 15.37
CA ALA A 173 -6.69 10.32 15.93
C ALA A 173 -6.86 11.52 14.98
N ASP A 174 -5.92 11.71 14.07
CA ASP A 174 -5.91 12.71 13.00
C ASP A 174 -6.50 12.19 11.68
N ALA A 175 -6.98 10.95 11.67
CA ALA A 175 -7.55 10.25 10.53
C ALA A 175 -6.58 10.09 9.31
N LYS A 176 -5.27 10.25 9.52
CA LYS A 176 -4.24 10.11 8.46
C LYS A 176 -3.80 8.67 8.18
N GLY A 177 -4.42 7.72 8.85
CA GLY A 177 -4.08 6.32 8.71
C GLY A 177 -2.84 5.90 9.49
N LEU A 178 -2.64 4.60 9.61
CA LEU A 178 -1.45 4.01 10.21
C LEU A 178 -0.90 2.92 9.27
N THR A 179 0.31 3.09 8.79
CA THR A 179 0.97 2.15 7.85
C THR A 179 1.11 0.74 8.42
N SER A 180 1.25 0.61 9.75
CA SER A 180 1.30 -0.68 10.44
C SER A 180 0.02 -1.52 10.27
N PHE A 181 -1.11 -0.89 9.99
CA PHE A 181 -2.39 -1.54 9.72
C PHE A 181 -2.78 -1.50 8.24
N GLY A 182 -2.01 -0.81 7.40
CA GLY A 182 -2.41 -0.53 6.02
C GLY A 182 -3.72 0.27 5.94
N ALA A 183 -3.95 1.13 6.93
CA ALA A 183 -5.14 1.95 7.01
C ALA A 183 -4.92 3.27 6.25
N PRO A 184 -5.81 3.64 5.30
CA PRO A 184 -5.64 4.83 4.49
C PRO A 184 -5.80 6.12 5.28
N ASN A 185 -5.20 7.19 4.74
CA ASN A 185 -5.52 8.57 5.06
C ASN A 185 -6.99 8.82 4.65
N LEU A 186 -7.78 9.36 5.55
CA LEU A 186 -9.19 9.70 5.33
C LEU A 186 -9.40 11.21 5.19
N THR A 187 -8.31 11.97 5.10
CA THR A 187 -8.35 13.44 5.02
C THR A 187 -7.93 14.00 3.66
N ASP A 188 -7.47 13.17 2.74
CA ASP A 188 -7.05 13.48 1.37
C ASP A 188 -8.21 13.53 0.38
#